data_e8e2d7b3a76e574c4a27e6f4a35037f5
#
_entry.id   e8e2d7b3a76e574c4a27e6f4a35037f5
#
_cell.length_a   1.000
_cell.length_b   1.000
_cell.length_c   1.000
_cell.angle_alpha   90.00
_cell.angle_beta   90.00
_cell.angle_gamma   90.00
#
_symmetry.space_group_name_H-M   'P 1'
#
loop_
_entity.id
_entity.type
_entity.pdbx_description
1 polymer ?
#
loop_
_entity_poly.entity_id
_entity_poly.type
_entity_poly.pdbx_seq_one_letter_code
_entity_poly.pdbx_strand_id
1 'polypeptide(L)'
;MSTREEVVVTGLGVVSPIGIGVDAFQESLHAERSGIRRLTLLDPSLLPVQFGGEVVDFEPKQYVRPRKSLKVMSRDIQIAFSAADQALIQAGVSAGTIDGERFGVVFGSDLIQPDPEETYLAYRACLTDDGFDFSRWGEASQTDIYPLWMLKHLPNMPACHIGIAFDARGPNNTVTLGEVSSHAAMAEAVRLIERGWADIVLTGGTGTRVHPTWIVRNSVTEVSHRNESPEHAARPFEAGRDGEVFGEGAAATVLESRTAAKRRGAKILARAAGFGSAFGRATDGGVTQAAIEQSIVGALRDAGLGADEVGFVAAFGRGTRTADEIEARAIRAVLGDVPVTVPKSFYGNLGSGGGAVDVVATVMMLQTHQIVPTLNYEQSDPACPVNVVARAQKLAKPVALVLSQTPMGQAAAVCLIGEA
;
A
#
# COMPACT_ATOMS: atom_id res chain seq x y z
N MET A 1 15.68 -28.47 16.60
CA MET A 1 14.73 -27.62 15.84
C MET A 1 15.56 -26.83 14.86
N SER A 2 15.33 -26.93 13.56
CA SER A 2 16.00 -26.07 12.58
C SER A 2 15.60 -24.64 12.91
N THR A 3 16.56 -23.75 13.12
CA THR A 3 16.31 -22.31 13.29
C THR A 3 15.66 -21.82 11.98
N ARG A 4 14.50 -21.17 12.09
CA ARG A 4 13.79 -20.56 10.96
C ARG A 4 14.73 -19.56 10.28
N GLU A 5 14.83 -19.61 8.95
CA GLU A 5 15.65 -18.67 8.19
C GLU A 5 15.10 -17.25 8.35
N GLU A 6 15.98 -16.31 8.71
CA GLU A 6 15.57 -14.91 8.82
C GLU A 6 15.41 -14.29 7.44
N VAL A 7 14.31 -13.56 7.24
CA VAL A 7 14.04 -12.82 6.01
C VAL A 7 14.28 -11.34 6.21
N VAL A 8 15.04 -10.75 5.30
CA VAL A 8 15.50 -9.37 5.38
C VAL A 8 15.07 -8.56 4.16
N VAL A 9 14.91 -7.27 4.35
CA VAL A 9 14.64 -6.28 3.31
C VAL A 9 15.97 -5.76 2.80
N THR A 10 16.20 -5.84 1.49
CA THR A 10 17.46 -5.40 0.85
C THR A 10 17.24 -4.31 -0.20
N GLY A 11 16.00 -4.03 -0.59
CA GLY A 11 15.67 -2.97 -1.52
C GLY A 11 14.29 -2.41 -1.31
N LEU A 12 14.14 -1.13 -1.59
CA LEU A 12 12.91 -0.34 -1.48
C LEU A 12 12.66 0.42 -2.77
N GLY A 13 11.42 0.53 -3.17
CA GLY A 13 10.98 1.41 -4.24
C GLY A 13 9.60 1.97 -3.93
N VAL A 14 9.36 3.21 -4.29
CA VAL A 14 8.11 3.89 -3.99
C VAL A 14 7.74 4.90 -5.08
N VAL A 15 6.47 4.93 -5.41
CA VAL A 15 5.83 5.94 -6.24
C VAL A 15 4.58 6.41 -5.50
N SER A 16 4.60 7.64 -5.03
CA SER A 16 3.56 8.18 -4.16
C SER A 16 3.31 9.66 -4.41
N PRO A 17 2.23 10.25 -3.89
CA PRO A 17 1.93 11.69 -4.01
C PRO A 17 3.00 12.63 -3.43
N ILE A 18 3.84 12.12 -2.54
CA ILE A 18 4.90 12.91 -1.88
C ILE A 18 6.30 12.63 -2.45
N GLY A 19 6.41 11.76 -3.44
CA GLY A 19 7.70 11.51 -4.10
C GLY A 19 7.71 10.26 -4.94
N ILE A 20 8.49 10.31 -6.02
CA ILE A 20 8.83 9.20 -6.88
C ILE A 20 10.29 8.84 -6.59
N GLY A 21 10.50 7.68 -5.97
CA GLY A 21 11.80 7.25 -5.44
C GLY A 21 11.96 7.50 -3.94
N VAL A 22 12.81 6.66 -3.34
CA VAL A 22 13.02 6.61 -1.88
C VAL A 22 13.53 7.95 -1.34
N ASP A 23 14.46 8.60 -2.05
CA ASP A 23 15.07 9.85 -1.59
C ASP A 23 14.05 11.00 -1.56
N ALA A 24 13.27 11.20 -2.63
CA ALA A 24 12.24 12.23 -2.71
C ALA A 24 11.11 11.99 -1.69
N PHE A 25 10.74 10.71 -1.50
CA PHE A 25 9.76 10.31 -0.50
C PHE A 25 10.25 10.63 0.92
N GLN A 26 11.51 10.30 1.24
CA GLN A 26 12.13 10.58 2.52
C GLN A 26 12.22 12.08 2.81
N GLU A 27 12.67 12.86 1.81
CA GLU A 27 12.73 14.33 1.93
C GLU A 27 11.36 14.91 2.28
N SER A 28 10.29 14.45 1.61
CA SER A 28 8.93 14.93 1.87
C SER A 28 8.40 14.54 3.24
N LEU A 29 8.71 13.33 3.73
CA LEU A 29 8.38 12.91 5.10
C LEU A 29 9.07 13.81 6.14
N HIS A 30 10.35 14.09 5.96
CA HIS A 30 11.12 14.96 6.88
C HIS A 30 10.71 16.42 6.81
N ALA A 31 10.31 16.91 5.64
CA ALA A 31 9.83 18.26 5.43
C ALA A 31 8.34 18.44 5.81
N GLU A 32 7.68 17.39 6.32
CA GLU A 32 6.27 17.37 6.67
C GLU A 32 5.36 17.84 5.52
N ARG A 33 5.72 17.48 4.27
CA ARG A 33 5.06 17.95 3.05
C ARG A 33 3.88 17.03 2.69
N SER A 34 2.66 17.58 2.73
CA SER A 34 1.46 16.87 2.26
C SER A 34 1.47 16.71 0.73
N GLY A 35 1.13 15.52 0.25
CA GLY A 35 0.85 15.23 -1.17
C GLY A 35 -0.63 15.34 -1.53
N ILE A 36 -1.47 15.71 -0.57
CA ILE A 36 -2.91 15.87 -0.78
C ILE A 36 -3.17 17.25 -1.34
N ARG A 37 -3.81 17.31 -2.51
CA ARG A 37 -4.05 18.52 -3.27
C ARG A 37 -5.30 18.39 -4.13
N ARG A 38 -5.76 19.50 -4.72
CA ARG A 38 -6.80 19.46 -5.76
C ARG A 38 -6.32 18.57 -6.92
N LEU A 39 -7.20 17.68 -7.42
CA LEU A 39 -6.90 16.79 -8.53
C LEU A 39 -6.60 17.58 -9.81
N THR A 40 -5.61 17.14 -10.56
CA THR A 40 -5.12 17.81 -11.78
C THR A 40 -5.02 16.89 -13.00
N LEU A 41 -4.90 15.58 -12.81
CA LEU A 41 -4.83 14.60 -13.90
C LEU A 41 -6.19 14.35 -14.57
N LEU A 42 -7.27 14.80 -13.95
CA LEU A 42 -8.62 14.80 -14.48
C LEU A 42 -9.32 16.11 -14.09
N ASP A 43 -10.39 16.47 -14.79
CA ASP A 43 -11.25 17.61 -14.37
C ASP A 43 -12.11 17.20 -13.17
N PRO A 44 -11.86 17.73 -11.97
CA PRO A 44 -12.61 17.33 -10.78
C PRO A 44 -13.93 18.09 -10.63
N SER A 45 -14.27 19.03 -11.52
CA SER A 45 -15.41 19.96 -11.33
C SER A 45 -16.77 19.25 -11.18
N LEU A 46 -16.90 18.07 -11.76
CA LEU A 46 -18.12 17.25 -11.69
C LEU A 46 -18.03 16.14 -10.63
N LEU A 47 -16.91 16.04 -9.92
CA LEU A 47 -16.73 15.01 -8.91
C LEU A 47 -17.22 15.50 -7.53
N PRO A 48 -17.80 14.60 -6.72
CA PRO A 48 -18.23 14.94 -5.36
C PRO A 48 -17.06 15.24 -4.42
N VAL A 49 -15.88 14.66 -4.69
CA VAL A 49 -14.61 14.94 -3.99
C VAL A 49 -13.60 15.39 -5.04
N GLN A 50 -13.02 16.58 -4.85
CA GLN A 50 -12.21 17.25 -5.86
C GLN A 50 -10.71 17.27 -5.54
N PHE A 51 -10.29 16.55 -4.50
CA PHE A 51 -8.92 16.50 -4.04
C PHE A 51 -8.52 15.08 -3.64
N GLY A 52 -7.22 14.86 -3.52
CA GLY A 52 -6.65 13.59 -3.11
C GLY A 52 -5.13 13.57 -3.22
N GLY A 53 -4.54 12.43 -2.87
CA GLY A 53 -3.13 12.17 -3.07
C GLY A 53 -2.88 11.65 -4.49
N GLU A 54 -2.62 12.55 -5.42
CA GLU A 54 -2.35 12.26 -6.83
C GLU A 54 -0.85 12.23 -7.11
N VAL A 55 -0.37 11.23 -7.83
CA VAL A 55 1.04 11.15 -8.27
C VAL A 55 1.20 12.00 -9.53
N VAL A 56 1.78 13.17 -9.40
CA VAL A 56 2.07 14.07 -10.50
C VAL A 56 3.50 13.89 -11.00
N ASP A 57 3.81 14.41 -12.21
CA ASP A 57 5.14 14.36 -12.85
C ASP A 57 5.69 12.93 -13.05
N PHE A 58 4.78 11.95 -13.15
CA PHE A 58 5.13 10.56 -13.37
C PHE A 58 5.27 10.25 -14.85
N GLU A 59 6.50 9.88 -15.28
CA GLU A 59 6.81 9.49 -16.65
C GLU A 59 7.16 7.99 -16.72
N PRO A 60 6.20 7.11 -17.02
CA PRO A 60 6.40 5.66 -16.96
C PRO A 60 7.44 5.14 -17.97
N LYS A 61 7.75 5.89 -19.05
CA LYS A 61 8.77 5.52 -20.05
C LYS A 61 10.18 5.51 -19.47
N GLN A 62 10.41 6.14 -18.32
CA GLN A 62 11.70 6.12 -17.62
C GLN A 62 11.98 4.75 -16.99
N TYR A 63 10.93 4.04 -16.58
CA TYR A 63 10.99 2.79 -15.81
C TYR A 63 10.64 1.56 -16.65
N VAL A 64 9.55 1.62 -17.41
CA VAL A 64 8.99 0.44 -18.09
C VAL A 64 9.84 0.01 -19.29
N ARG A 65 10.28 -1.25 -19.24
CA ARG A 65 11.02 -1.90 -20.33
C ARG A 65 10.48 -3.30 -20.60
N PRO A 66 10.22 -3.71 -21.85
CA PRO A 66 10.32 -2.89 -23.06
C PRO A 66 9.15 -1.88 -23.13
N ARG A 67 9.39 -0.69 -23.68
CA ARG A 67 8.38 0.40 -23.77
C ARG A 67 7.07 0.01 -24.44
N LYS A 68 7.09 -1.00 -25.32
CA LYS A 68 5.87 -1.52 -25.97
C LYS A 68 4.84 -2.08 -24.97
N SER A 69 5.28 -2.52 -23.79
CA SER A 69 4.40 -3.04 -22.74
C SER A 69 3.45 -1.99 -22.18
N LEU A 70 3.80 -0.69 -22.28
CA LEU A 70 2.93 0.42 -21.84
C LEU A 70 1.54 0.41 -22.52
N LYS A 71 1.43 -0.16 -23.75
CA LYS A 71 0.15 -0.27 -24.46
C LYS A 71 -0.89 -1.15 -23.75
N VAL A 72 -0.44 -2.04 -22.89
CA VAL A 72 -1.27 -2.99 -22.13
C VAL A 72 -1.10 -2.86 -20.61
N MET A 73 -0.64 -1.70 -20.16
CA MET A 73 -0.52 -1.34 -18.74
C MET A 73 -1.44 -0.19 -18.42
N SER A 74 -2.32 -0.39 -17.42
CA SER A 74 -3.02 0.71 -16.75
C SER A 74 -2.05 1.52 -15.89
N ARG A 75 -2.52 2.65 -15.36
CA ARG A 75 -1.74 3.48 -14.44
C ARG A 75 -1.26 2.71 -13.21
N ASP A 76 -2.13 1.89 -12.61
CA ASP A 76 -1.77 1.01 -11.47
C ASP A 76 -0.57 0.11 -11.80
N ILE A 77 -0.59 -0.53 -12.98
CA ILE A 77 0.50 -1.41 -13.43
C ILE A 77 1.79 -0.61 -13.65
N GLN A 78 1.69 0.59 -14.26
CA GLN A 78 2.84 1.45 -14.53
C GLN A 78 3.50 1.92 -13.23
N ILE A 79 2.71 2.34 -12.24
CA ILE A 79 3.19 2.78 -10.92
C ILE A 79 3.82 1.59 -10.16
N ALA A 80 3.16 0.43 -10.16
CA ALA A 80 3.68 -0.80 -9.55
C ALA A 80 5.02 -1.23 -10.14
N PHE A 81 5.10 -1.26 -11.47
CA PHE A 81 6.32 -1.61 -12.20
C PHE A 81 7.47 -0.67 -11.84
N SER A 82 7.17 0.64 -11.79
CA SER A 82 8.18 1.66 -11.49
C SER A 82 8.71 1.55 -10.05
N ALA A 83 7.85 1.23 -9.09
CA ALA A 83 8.27 0.95 -7.72
C ALA A 83 9.13 -0.33 -7.65
N ALA A 84 8.76 -1.38 -8.40
CA ALA A 84 9.51 -2.63 -8.49
C ALA A 84 10.91 -2.43 -9.10
N ASP A 85 11.01 -1.68 -10.21
CA ASP A 85 12.28 -1.35 -10.87
C ASP A 85 13.24 -0.63 -9.90
N GLN A 86 12.75 0.36 -9.17
CA GLN A 86 13.52 1.09 -8.16
C GLN A 86 14.01 0.18 -7.03
N ALA A 87 13.12 -0.70 -6.50
CA ALA A 87 13.48 -1.61 -5.42
C ALA A 87 14.60 -2.58 -5.85
N LEU A 88 14.50 -3.12 -7.05
CA LEU A 88 15.53 -4.03 -7.61
C LEU A 88 16.85 -3.31 -7.88
N ILE A 89 16.82 -2.08 -8.40
CA ILE A 89 18.02 -1.24 -8.59
C ILE A 89 18.69 -1.00 -7.23
N GLN A 90 17.94 -0.60 -6.20
CA GLN A 90 18.49 -0.36 -4.86
C GLN A 90 19.08 -1.64 -4.25
N ALA A 91 18.43 -2.78 -4.47
CA ALA A 91 18.93 -4.08 -4.02
C ALA A 91 20.16 -4.57 -4.81
N GLY A 92 20.53 -3.93 -5.92
CA GLY A 92 21.58 -4.41 -6.83
C GLY A 92 21.20 -5.70 -7.55
N VAL A 93 19.91 -5.87 -7.85
CA VAL A 93 19.35 -7.04 -8.55
C VAL A 93 18.93 -6.66 -9.96
N SER A 94 19.41 -7.42 -10.94
CA SER A 94 19.01 -7.26 -12.35
C SER A 94 18.80 -8.63 -13.01
N ALA A 95 18.11 -8.65 -14.14
CA ALA A 95 17.88 -9.88 -14.89
C ALA A 95 19.23 -10.57 -15.20
N GLY A 96 19.31 -11.86 -14.90
CA GLY A 96 20.50 -12.68 -15.10
C GLY A 96 21.59 -12.59 -14.01
N THR A 97 21.44 -11.72 -13.00
CA THR A 97 22.38 -11.67 -11.85
C THR A 97 22.02 -12.65 -10.74
N ILE A 98 20.80 -13.17 -10.78
CA ILE A 98 20.29 -14.16 -9.84
C ILE A 98 19.61 -15.31 -10.62
N ASP A 99 19.46 -16.46 -9.98
CA ASP A 99 18.71 -17.56 -10.57
C ASP A 99 17.23 -17.20 -10.66
N GLY A 100 16.71 -17.06 -11.87
CA GLY A 100 15.31 -16.69 -12.13
C GLY A 100 14.31 -17.71 -11.55
N GLU A 101 14.68 -18.99 -11.43
CA GLU A 101 13.81 -20.02 -10.83
C GLU A 101 13.72 -19.92 -9.32
N ARG A 102 14.66 -19.18 -8.70
CA ARG A 102 14.71 -18.87 -7.28
C ARG A 102 14.25 -17.45 -6.95
N PHE A 103 13.84 -16.69 -8.00
CA PHE A 103 13.30 -15.34 -7.89
C PHE A 103 11.79 -15.31 -8.05
N GLY A 104 11.08 -14.98 -6.97
CA GLY A 104 9.62 -14.89 -6.92
C GLY A 104 9.09 -13.47 -6.96
N VAL A 105 7.81 -13.32 -7.34
CA VAL A 105 7.05 -12.06 -7.25
C VAL A 105 5.72 -12.33 -6.59
N VAL A 106 5.44 -11.68 -5.46
CA VAL A 106 4.15 -11.73 -4.77
C VAL A 106 3.67 -10.30 -4.54
N PHE A 107 2.56 -9.90 -5.15
CA PHE A 107 2.16 -8.50 -5.17
C PHE A 107 0.70 -8.31 -4.71
N GLY A 108 0.47 -7.28 -3.89
CA GLY A 108 -0.86 -6.84 -3.51
C GLY A 108 -1.47 -5.96 -4.60
N SER A 109 -2.68 -6.27 -5.02
CA SER A 109 -3.43 -5.49 -5.99
C SER A 109 -4.91 -5.48 -5.63
N ASP A 110 -5.69 -4.67 -6.33
CA ASP A 110 -7.13 -4.59 -6.15
C ASP A 110 -7.81 -4.54 -7.52
N LEU A 111 -9.10 -4.27 -7.54
CA LEU A 111 -9.83 -4.03 -8.78
C LEU A 111 -9.26 -2.78 -9.47
N ILE A 112 -8.65 -2.98 -10.62
CA ILE A 112 -8.16 -1.90 -11.47
C ILE A 112 -9.34 -1.36 -12.29
N GLN A 113 -9.70 -0.10 -12.06
CA GLN A 113 -10.83 0.52 -12.74
C GLN A 113 -10.45 0.85 -14.19
N PRO A 114 -11.31 0.52 -15.18
CA PRO A 114 -11.11 0.97 -16.55
C PRO A 114 -11.39 2.47 -16.68
N ASP A 115 -10.59 3.14 -17.50
CA ASP A 115 -10.88 4.52 -17.88
C ASP A 115 -12.21 4.56 -18.66
N PRO A 116 -13.14 5.49 -18.34
CA PRO A 116 -14.44 5.57 -19.02
C PRO A 116 -14.33 5.68 -20.55
N GLU A 117 -13.28 6.35 -21.04
CA GLU A 117 -13.01 6.54 -22.46
C GLU A 117 -12.74 5.22 -23.21
N GLU A 118 -12.21 4.21 -22.52
CA GLU A 118 -11.89 2.90 -23.13
C GLU A 118 -13.14 2.09 -23.49
N THR A 119 -14.25 2.36 -22.81
CA THR A 119 -15.50 1.61 -22.97
C THR A 119 -16.68 2.48 -23.48
N TYR A 120 -16.46 3.80 -23.58
CA TYR A 120 -17.50 4.77 -23.91
C TYR A 120 -18.24 4.46 -25.21
N LEU A 121 -17.54 4.12 -26.30
CA LEU A 121 -18.16 3.83 -27.60
C LEU A 121 -19.06 2.60 -27.53
N ALA A 122 -18.60 1.52 -26.87
CA ALA A 122 -19.39 0.32 -26.69
C ALA A 122 -20.65 0.57 -25.82
N TYR A 123 -20.52 1.35 -24.74
CA TYR A 123 -21.66 1.77 -23.94
C TYR A 123 -22.66 2.59 -24.78
N ARG A 124 -22.15 3.56 -25.54
CA ARG A 124 -22.98 4.43 -26.37
C ARG A 124 -23.73 3.65 -27.46
N ALA A 125 -23.12 2.64 -28.07
CA ALA A 125 -23.76 1.78 -29.06
C ALA A 125 -24.93 0.96 -28.49
N CYS A 126 -24.95 0.75 -27.17
CA CYS A 126 -26.02 0.05 -26.46
C CYS A 126 -27.17 0.99 -26.00
N LEU A 127 -27.02 2.32 -26.15
CA LEU A 127 -28.10 3.26 -25.78
C LEU A 127 -29.18 3.31 -26.86
N THR A 128 -30.44 3.25 -26.43
CA THR A 128 -31.65 3.42 -27.23
C THR A 128 -32.54 4.48 -26.61
N ASP A 129 -33.62 4.86 -27.25
CA ASP A 129 -34.60 5.78 -26.69
C ASP A 129 -35.27 5.24 -25.42
N ASP A 130 -35.34 3.91 -25.28
CA ASP A 130 -35.89 3.21 -24.11
C ASP A 130 -34.86 2.93 -23.00
N GLY A 131 -33.59 3.34 -23.18
CA GLY A 131 -32.52 3.13 -22.24
C GLY A 131 -31.41 2.21 -22.75
N PHE A 132 -30.67 1.54 -21.83
CA PHE A 132 -29.56 0.68 -22.16
C PHE A 132 -30.02 -0.72 -22.58
N ASP A 133 -29.75 -1.11 -23.84
CA ASP A 133 -30.06 -2.43 -24.39
C ASP A 133 -28.82 -3.36 -24.27
N PHE A 134 -28.81 -4.22 -23.25
CA PHE A 134 -27.73 -5.15 -22.99
C PHE A 134 -27.52 -6.21 -24.09
N SER A 135 -28.56 -6.49 -24.90
CA SER A 135 -28.47 -7.46 -26.02
C SER A 135 -27.46 -7.04 -27.09
N ARG A 136 -27.19 -5.74 -27.22
CA ARG A 136 -26.21 -5.17 -28.15
C ARG A 136 -24.76 -5.21 -27.65
N TRP A 137 -24.56 -5.44 -26.35
CA TRP A 137 -23.25 -5.36 -25.72
C TRP A 137 -22.21 -6.30 -26.34
N GLY A 138 -22.62 -7.53 -26.71
CA GLY A 138 -21.72 -8.51 -27.30
C GLY A 138 -21.06 -8.03 -28.60
N GLU A 139 -21.85 -7.46 -29.52
CA GLU A 139 -21.34 -6.91 -30.79
C GLU A 139 -20.56 -5.61 -30.57
N ALA A 140 -21.13 -4.67 -29.79
CA ALA A 140 -20.51 -3.41 -29.50
C ALA A 140 -19.14 -3.57 -28.83
N SER A 141 -19.00 -4.47 -27.84
CA SER A 141 -17.73 -4.72 -27.16
C SER A 141 -16.66 -5.33 -28.07
N GLN A 142 -17.05 -6.21 -29.01
CA GLN A 142 -16.09 -6.77 -29.98
C GLN A 142 -15.60 -5.75 -30.99
N THR A 143 -16.42 -4.76 -31.32
CA THR A 143 -16.12 -3.74 -32.33
C THR A 143 -15.37 -2.55 -31.74
N ASP A 144 -15.80 -2.07 -30.57
CA ASP A 144 -15.42 -0.76 -30.04
C ASP A 144 -14.45 -0.83 -28.86
N ILE A 145 -14.20 -2.03 -28.28
CA ILE A 145 -13.21 -2.20 -27.20
C ILE A 145 -11.91 -2.80 -27.78
N TYR A 146 -10.79 -2.22 -27.36
CA TYR A 146 -9.47 -2.74 -27.75
C TYR A 146 -9.32 -4.22 -27.37
N PRO A 147 -8.90 -5.12 -28.28
CA PRO A 147 -8.89 -6.57 -28.03
C PRO A 147 -8.09 -7.03 -26.81
N LEU A 148 -7.00 -6.29 -26.44
CA LEU A 148 -6.18 -6.56 -25.27
C LEU A 148 -6.56 -5.71 -24.04
N TRP A 149 -7.71 -5.06 -24.08
CA TRP A 149 -8.23 -4.20 -23.02
C TRP A 149 -8.21 -4.88 -21.64
N MET A 150 -8.61 -6.15 -21.58
CA MET A 150 -8.68 -6.90 -20.33
C MET A 150 -7.32 -6.96 -19.61
N LEU A 151 -6.21 -7.01 -20.35
CA LEU A 151 -4.86 -7.08 -19.76
C LEU A 151 -4.51 -5.84 -18.92
N LYS A 152 -5.15 -4.70 -19.15
CA LYS A 152 -4.93 -3.49 -18.36
C LYS A 152 -5.61 -3.55 -16.98
N HIS A 153 -6.63 -4.40 -16.83
CA HIS A 153 -7.57 -4.33 -15.69
C HIS A 153 -7.57 -5.59 -14.81
N LEU A 154 -6.78 -6.60 -15.16
CA LEU A 154 -6.63 -7.78 -14.33
C LEU A 154 -5.68 -7.50 -13.16
N PRO A 155 -6.08 -7.77 -11.91
CA PRO A 155 -5.27 -7.45 -10.73
C PRO A 155 -3.94 -8.20 -10.65
N ASN A 156 -3.77 -9.32 -11.37
CA ASN A 156 -2.49 -10.05 -11.43
C ASN A 156 -1.46 -9.45 -12.40
N MET A 157 -1.84 -8.50 -13.23
CA MET A 157 -0.94 -7.96 -14.25
C MET A 157 0.27 -7.18 -13.71
N PRO A 158 0.20 -6.47 -12.57
CA PRO A 158 1.42 -5.93 -11.95
C PRO A 158 2.50 -7.00 -11.74
N ALA A 159 2.15 -8.11 -11.06
CA ALA A 159 3.07 -9.22 -10.81
C ALA A 159 3.56 -9.89 -12.12
N CYS A 160 2.66 -10.05 -13.09
CA CYS A 160 3.01 -10.63 -14.40
C CYS A 160 4.02 -9.77 -15.17
N HIS A 161 3.77 -8.46 -15.29
CA HIS A 161 4.68 -7.55 -16.01
C HIS A 161 6.05 -7.46 -15.34
N ILE A 162 6.09 -7.42 -14.01
CA ILE A 162 7.33 -7.46 -13.23
C ILE A 162 8.08 -8.77 -13.47
N GLY A 163 7.39 -9.92 -13.31
CA GLY A 163 8.00 -11.23 -13.51
C GLY A 163 8.62 -11.42 -14.89
N ILE A 164 7.91 -10.99 -15.94
CA ILE A 164 8.39 -11.05 -17.33
C ILE A 164 9.63 -10.15 -17.55
N ALA A 165 9.61 -8.93 -17.02
CA ALA A 165 10.67 -7.96 -17.27
C ALA A 165 11.99 -8.32 -16.57
N PHE A 166 11.92 -8.96 -15.41
CA PHE A 166 13.09 -9.30 -14.60
C PHE A 166 13.46 -10.78 -14.61
N ASP A 167 12.83 -11.57 -15.50
CA ASP A 167 13.01 -13.03 -15.63
C ASP A 167 12.80 -13.77 -14.29
N ALA A 168 11.81 -13.33 -13.51
CA ALA A 168 11.43 -13.95 -12.26
C ALA A 168 10.51 -15.15 -12.55
N ARG A 169 11.07 -16.36 -12.56
CA ARG A 169 10.41 -17.62 -12.91
C ARG A 169 10.08 -18.50 -11.70
N GLY A 170 10.41 -18.02 -10.51
CA GLY A 170 10.04 -18.62 -9.24
C GLY A 170 8.54 -18.42 -8.93
N PRO A 171 8.14 -18.59 -7.65
CA PRO A 171 6.75 -18.42 -7.24
C PRO A 171 6.21 -17.04 -7.64
N ASN A 172 5.05 -17.01 -8.29
CA ASN A 172 4.37 -15.76 -8.69
C ASN A 172 2.91 -15.80 -8.23
N ASN A 173 2.50 -14.80 -7.47
CA ASN A 173 1.13 -14.70 -6.99
C ASN A 173 0.68 -13.24 -6.83
N THR A 174 -0.63 -13.03 -6.84
CA THR A 174 -1.25 -11.75 -6.53
C THR A 174 -2.31 -11.93 -5.46
N VAL A 175 -2.22 -11.09 -4.43
CA VAL A 175 -3.18 -11.08 -3.33
C VAL A 175 -4.16 -9.94 -3.53
N THR A 176 -5.47 -10.25 -3.51
CA THR A 176 -6.55 -9.28 -3.73
C THR A 176 -7.50 -9.29 -2.53
N LEU A 177 -7.17 -8.51 -1.51
CA LEU A 177 -7.87 -8.41 -0.23
C LEU A 177 -8.06 -6.93 0.21
N GLY A 178 -8.29 -6.02 -0.75
CA GLY A 178 -8.40 -4.59 -0.45
C GLY A 178 -7.12 -4.03 0.19
N GLU A 179 -7.26 -3.19 1.19
CA GLU A 179 -6.16 -2.48 1.84
C GLU A 179 -5.12 -3.41 2.51
N VAL A 180 -5.50 -4.63 2.90
CA VAL A 180 -4.56 -5.60 3.53
C VAL A 180 -3.76 -6.41 2.52
N SER A 181 -3.99 -6.24 1.22
CA SER A 181 -3.38 -7.04 0.14
C SER A 181 -1.86 -7.07 0.21
N SER A 182 -1.21 -5.91 0.37
CA SER A 182 0.25 -5.81 0.39
C SER A 182 0.87 -6.45 1.64
N HIS A 183 0.22 -6.37 2.80
CA HIS A 183 0.68 -7.06 4.01
C HIS A 183 0.57 -8.59 3.86
N ALA A 184 -0.53 -9.06 3.29
CA ALA A 184 -0.71 -10.49 3.01
C ALA A 184 0.28 -11.00 1.94
N ALA A 185 0.57 -10.20 0.91
CA ALA A 185 1.58 -10.50 -0.10
C ALA A 185 2.98 -10.59 0.53
N MET A 186 3.33 -9.66 1.43
CA MET A 186 4.60 -9.70 2.15
C MET A 186 4.70 -10.93 3.06
N ALA A 187 3.62 -11.28 3.76
CA ALA A 187 3.57 -12.49 4.58
C ALA A 187 3.80 -13.76 3.74
N GLU A 188 3.16 -13.87 2.58
CA GLU A 188 3.37 -14.99 1.66
C GLU A 188 4.82 -15.01 1.14
N ALA A 189 5.37 -13.88 0.72
CA ALA A 189 6.74 -13.76 0.24
C ALA A 189 7.76 -14.26 1.28
N VAL A 190 7.58 -13.88 2.56
CA VAL A 190 8.41 -14.39 3.66
C VAL A 190 8.28 -15.90 3.79
N ARG A 191 7.06 -16.45 3.75
CA ARG A 191 6.86 -17.92 3.86
C ARG A 191 7.48 -18.71 2.70
N LEU A 192 7.51 -18.14 1.49
CA LEU A 192 8.17 -18.76 0.34
C LEU A 192 9.69 -18.87 0.56
N ILE A 193 10.31 -17.83 1.09
CA ILE A 193 11.75 -17.82 1.42
C ILE A 193 12.04 -18.81 2.56
N GLU A 194 11.28 -18.76 3.66
CA GLU A 194 11.45 -19.65 4.81
C GLU A 194 11.30 -21.13 4.48
N ARG A 195 10.46 -21.47 3.51
CA ARG A 195 10.28 -22.84 3.00
C ARG A 195 11.36 -23.25 2.01
N GLY A 196 12.26 -22.33 1.65
CA GLY A 196 13.30 -22.57 0.66
C GLY A 196 12.79 -22.69 -0.78
N TRP A 197 11.60 -22.16 -1.10
CA TRP A 197 11.05 -22.16 -2.46
C TRP A 197 11.59 -21.02 -3.31
N ALA A 198 12.05 -19.96 -2.69
CA ALA A 198 12.75 -18.85 -3.33
C ALA A 198 13.90 -18.37 -2.44
N ASP A 199 14.94 -17.78 -3.05
CA ASP A 199 16.03 -17.12 -2.34
C ASP A 199 15.77 -15.62 -2.22
N ILE A 200 15.03 -15.08 -3.19
CA ILE A 200 14.66 -13.68 -3.31
C ILE A 200 13.21 -13.57 -3.77
N VAL A 201 12.45 -12.68 -3.18
CA VAL A 201 11.08 -12.37 -3.59
C VAL A 201 10.89 -10.86 -3.63
N LEU A 202 10.43 -10.34 -4.76
CA LEU A 202 9.91 -9.00 -4.84
C LEU A 202 8.46 -9.01 -4.37
N THR A 203 8.16 -8.18 -3.37
CA THR A 203 6.79 -8.02 -2.85
C THR A 203 6.44 -6.54 -2.76
N GLY A 204 5.17 -6.24 -2.76
CA GLY A 204 4.69 -4.86 -2.69
C GLY A 204 3.19 -4.75 -2.87
N GLY A 205 2.74 -3.59 -3.28
CA GLY A 205 1.34 -3.35 -3.61
C GLY A 205 1.13 -2.07 -4.39
N THR A 206 0.01 -2.02 -5.09
CA THR A 206 -0.41 -0.87 -5.91
C THR A 206 -1.91 -0.63 -5.76
N GLY A 207 -2.32 0.63 -5.86
CA GLY A 207 -3.74 0.98 -5.91
C GLY A 207 -3.97 2.44 -6.24
N THR A 208 -5.14 2.69 -6.84
CA THR A 208 -5.59 4.02 -7.25
C THR A 208 -7.01 4.24 -6.76
N ARG A 209 -7.17 5.14 -5.78
CA ARG A 209 -8.48 5.58 -5.25
C ARG A 209 -8.92 6.94 -5.81
N VAL A 210 -8.02 7.66 -6.47
CA VAL A 210 -8.33 8.96 -7.14
C VAL A 210 -8.89 8.80 -8.55
N HIS A 211 -9.19 7.57 -8.98
CA HIS A 211 -9.84 7.28 -10.25
C HIS A 211 -11.31 7.78 -10.23
N PRO A 212 -11.84 8.43 -11.29
CA PRO A 212 -13.16 9.03 -11.29
C PRO A 212 -14.28 8.03 -10.96
N THR A 213 -14.21 6.82 -11.53
CA THR A 213 -15.18 5.75 -11.22
C THR A 213 -15.15 5.35 -9.74
N TRP A 214 -13.96 5.30 -9.13
CA TRP A 214 -13.82 5.01 -7.70
C TRP A 214 -14.42 6.12 -6.84
N ILE A 215 -14.07 7.38 -7.13
CA ILE A 215 -14.56 8.56 -6.40
C ILE A 215 -16.09 8.61 -6.43
N VAL A 216 -16.70 8.49 -7.61
CA VAL A 216 -18.19 8.53 -7.76
C VAL A 216 -18.86 7.40 -6.97
N ARG A 217 -18.32 6.18 -7.04
CA ARG A 217 -18.93 5.02 -6.35
C ARG A 217 -18.76 5.04 -4.83
N ASN A 218 -17.72 5.68 -4.32
CA ASN A 218 -17.37 5.66 -2.89
C ASN A 218 -17.57 7.00 -2.19
N SER A 219 -18.03 8.04 -2.88
CA SER A 219 -18.28 9.37 -2.29
C SER A 219 -19.46 9.42 -1.30
N VAL A 220 -20.27 8.38 -1.26
CA VAL A 220 -21.38 8.23 -0.29
C VAL A 220 -20.91 7.64 1.04
N THR A 221 -19.65 7.23 1.13
CA THR A 221 -19.03 6.74 2.36
C THR A 221 -18.47 7.91 3.18
N GLU A 222 -17.86 7.62 4.33
CA GLU A 222 -17.22 8.62 5.19
C GLU A 222 -15.93 9.15 4.54
N VAL A 223 -16.04 10.07 3.57
CA VAL A 223 -14.92 10.77 2.93
C VAL A 223 -14.87 12.23 3.37
N SER A 224 -13.68 12.79 3.44
CA SER A 224 -13.52 14.21 3.77
C SER A 224 -13.99 15.10 2.61
N HIS A 225 -14.63 16.22 2.95
CA HIS A 225 -15.12 17.22 2.01
C HIS A 225 -14.41 18.58 2.16
N ARG A 226 -13.17 18.61 2.69
CA ARG A 226 -12.38 19.84 2.92
C ARG A 226 -11.77 20.38 1.62
N ASN A 227 -12.62 20.69 0.63
CA ASN A 227 -12.19 21.19 -0.69
C ASN A 227 -11.40 22.51 -0.62
N GLU A 228 -11.64 23.34 0.40
CA GLU A 228 -10.99 24.66 0.55
C GLU A 228 -9.55 24.56 1.10
N SER A 229 -9.21 23.45 1.76
CA SER A 229 -7.89 23.22 2.35
C SER A 229 -7.52 21.73 2.30
N PRO A 230 -7.32 21.19 1.08
CA PRO A 230 -7.13 19.76 0.88
C PRO A 230 -5.91 19.19 1.63
N GLU A 231 -4.83 19.97 1.77
CA GLU A 231 -3.62 19.60 2.51
C GLU A 231 -3.88 19.32 4.00
N HIS A 232 -4.99 19.85 4.54
CA HIS A 232 -5.42 19.65 5.93
C HIS A 232 -6.54 18.60 6.06
N ALA A 233 -6.90 17.89 5.01
CA ALA A 233 -8.02 16.96 5.00
C ALA A 233 -7.72 15.63 5.72
N ALA A 234 -6.51 15.07 5.54
CA ALA A 234 -6.14 13.83 6.21
C ALA A 234 -5.74 14.09 7.68
N ARG A 235 -6.63 13.70 8.61
CA ARG A 235 -6.52 13.99 10.06
C ARG A 235 -6.78 12.73 10.90
N PRO A 236 -6.02 11.65 10.74
CA PRO A 236 -6.28 10.42 11.48
C PRO A 236 -6.12 10.62 13.00
N PHE A 237 -7.03 10.04 13.78
CA PHE A 237 -7.14 10.12 15.23
C PHE A 237 -7.38 11.53 15.82
N GLU A 238 -7.47 12.57 15.00
CA GLU A 238 -7.67 13.94 15.42
C GLU A 238 -9.17 14.24 15.67
N ALA A 239 -9.48 15.09 16.65
CA ALA A 239 -10.85 15.37 17.08
C ALA A 239 -11.75 15.95 15.97
N GLY A 240 -11.21 16.74 15.05
CA GLY A 240 -11.92 17.34 13.92
C GLY A 240 -11.88 16.52 12.63
N ARG A 241 -11.47 15.23 12.68
CA ARG A 241 -11.49 14.36 11.49
C ARG A 241 -12.91 14.20 10.95
N ASP A 242 -13.05 14.19 9.65
CA ASP A 242 -14.33 14.19 8.96
C ASP A 242 -14.45 13.15 7.85
N GLY A 243 -13.43 12.32 7.66
CA GLY A 243 -13.48 11.24 6.69
C GLY A 243 -12.15 10.88 6.06
N GLU A 244 -12.21 9.84 5.24
CA GLU A 244 -11.08 9.32 4.48
C GLU A 244 -10.65 10.29 3.37
N VAL A 245 -9.37 10.31 3.04
CA VAL A 245 -8.84 11.00 1.86
C VAL A 245 -8.30 9.96 0.89
N PHE A 246 -8.72 10.01 -0.35
CA PHE A 246 -8.28 9.10 -1.40
C PHE A 246 -6.89 9.47 -1.94
N GLY A 247 -6.14 8.46 -2.37
CA GLY A 247 -4.84 8.64 -3.01
C GLY A 247 -4.54 7.51 -3.99
N GLU A 248 -3.38 7.62 -4.66
CA GLU A 248 -2.84 6.58 -5.51
C GLU A 248 -1.35 6.38 -5.26
N GLY A 249 -0.84 5.18 -5.51
CA GLY A 249 0.58 4.90 -5.37
C GLY A 249 0.88 3.41 -5.27
N ALA A 250 2.16 3.11 -5.29
CA ALA A 250 2.69 1.78 -5.11
C ALA A 250 4.02 1.83 -4.37
N ALA A 251 4.33 0.74 -3.69
CA ALA A 251 5.68 0.48 -3.22
C ALA A 251 6.04 -0.99 -3.40
N ALA A 252 7.32 -1.24 -3.46
CA ALA A 252 7.87 -2.58 -3.54
C ALA A 252 9.07 -2.73 -2.59
N THR A 253 9.24 -3.93 -2.06
CA THR A 253 10.39 -4.34 -1.25
C THR A 253 11.01 -5.61 -1.82
N VAL A 254 12.33 -5.67 -1.83
CA VAL A 254 13.06 -6.90 -2.13
C VAL A 254 13.32 -7.62 -0.81
N LEU A 255 12.82 -8.84 -0.71
CA LEU A 255 13.03 -9.74 0.42
C LEU A 255 14.01 -10.85 0.04
N GLU A 256 14.93 -11.15 0.94
CA GLU A 256 15.90 -12.22 0.79
C GLU A 256 16.07 -12.99 2.09
N SER A 257 16.50 -14.26 1.99
CA SER A 257 17.05 -14.91 3.17
C SER A 257 18.29 -14.15 3.63
N ARG A 258 18.49 -14.00 4.96
CA ARG A 258 19.67 -13.32 5.50
C ARG A 258 20.97 -13.97 4.99
N THR A 259 20.96 -15.27 4.82
CA THR A 259 22.08 -16.04 4.27
C THR A 259 22.38 -15.64 2.82
N ALA A 260 21.36 -15.54 1.96
CA ALA A 260 21.54 -15.12 0.56
C ALA A 260 22.00 -13.67 0.46
N ALA A 261 21.38 -12.77 1.23
CA ALA A 261 21.74 -11.35 1.28
C ALA A 261 23.22 -11.15 1.67
N LYS A 262 23.67 -11.82 2.74
CA LYS A 262 25.07 -11.77 3.17
C LYS A 262 26.04 -12.35 2.12
N ARG A 263 25.68 -13.47 1.48
CA ARG A 263 26.51 -14.13 0.45
C ARG A 263 26.81 -13.22 -0.74
N ARG A 264 25.85 -12.38 -1.16
CA ARG A 264 26.03 -11.45 -2.25
C ARG A 264 26.47 -10.03 -1.82
N GLY A 265 26.65 -9.81 -0.51
CA GLY A 265 27.07 -8.51 0.05
C GLY A 265 25.98 -7.43 -0.01
N ALA A 266 24.69 -7.82 0.01
CA ALA A 266 23.58 -6.88 0.02
C ALA A 266 23.55 -6.06 1.31
N LYS A 267 23.17 -4.78 1.20
CA LYS A 267 22.84 -3.97 2.36
C LYS A 267 21.49 -4.43 2.93
N ILE A 268 21.49 -4.83 4.19
CA ILE A 268 20.25 -5.18 4.90
C ILE A 268 19.67 -3.88 5.49
N LEU A 269 18.39 -3.64 5.21
CA LEU A 269 17.68 -2.42 5.60
C LEU A 269 16.83 -2.63 6.86
N ALA A 270 16.20 -3.79 6.97
CA ALA A 270 15.39 -4.22 8.10
C ALA A 270 15.17 -5.73 8.04
N ARG A 271 14.64 -6.33 9.13
CA ARG A 271 14.14 -7.69 9.16
C ARG A 271 12.62 -7.71 9.09
N ALA A 272 12.05 -8.52 8.21
CA ALA A 272 10.63 -8.86 8.21
C ALA A 272 10.39 -9.98 9.22
N ALA A 273 10.01 -9.60 10.45
CA ALA A 273 10.12 -10.47 11.61
C ALA A 273 8.87 -11.30 11.90
N GLY A 274 7.68 -10.75 11.64
CA GLY A 274 6.44 -11.45 11.96
C GLY A 274 5.22 -10.87 11.28
N PHE A 275 4.18 -11.70 11.19
CA PHE A 275 2.92 -11.37 10.53
C PHE A 275 1.75 -11.88 11.34
N GLY A 276 0.69 -11.07 11.41
CA GLY A 276 -0.57 -11.47 11.99
C GLY A 276 -1.73 -11.01 11.12
N SER A 277 -2.74 -11.83 11.01
CA SER A 277 -3.99 -11.47 10.33
C SER A 277 -5.17 -12.05 11.07
N ALA A 278 -6.29 -11.35 11.03
CA ALA A 278 -7.54 -11.80 11.62
C ALA A 278 -8.73 -11.25 10.82
N PHE A 279 -9.87 -11.87 11.00
CA PHE A 279 -11.13 -11.42 10.42
C PHE A 279 -12.17 -11.25 11.53
N GLY A 280 -12.84 -10.12 11.53
CA GLY A 280 -14.00 -9.86 12.37
C GLY A 280 -14.75 -8.66 11.83
N ARG A 281 -16.00 -8.88 11.42
CA ARG A 281 -16.86 -7.85 10.87
C ARG A 281 -17.88 -7.39 11.91
N ALA A 282 -17.95 -6.08 12.14
CA ALA A 282 -18.99 -5.49 12.97
C ALA A 282 -20.35 -5.52 12.23
N THR A 283 -21.45 -5.50 12.99
CA THR A 283 -22.82 -5.55 12.46
C THR A 283 -23.18 -4.35 11.58
N ASP A 284 -22.61 -3.21 11.89
CA ASP A 284 -22.72 -1.94 11.14
C ASP A 284 -21.67 -1.79 10.03
N GLY A 285 -20.86 -2.81 9.82
CA GLY A 285 -19.74 -2.83 8.87
C GLY A 285 -18.41 -2.46 9.52
N GLY A 286 -17.31 -2.67 8.75
CA GLY A 286 -15.97 -2.42 9.25
C GLY A 286 -15.36 -3.58 10.04
N VAL A 287 -14.12 -3.38 10.50
CA VAL A 287 -13.35 -4.35 11.28
C VAL A 287 -13.72 -4.23 12.75
N THR A 288 -13.67 -5.35 13.47
CA THR A 288 -13.86 -5.34 14.94
C THR A 288 -12.54 -5.04 15.65
N GLN A 289 -12.62 -4.44 16.84
CA GLN A 289 -11.48 -4.23 17.73
C GLN A 289 -10.72 -5.55 17.99
N ALA A 290 -11.43 -6.64 18.26
CA ALA A 290 -10.84 -7.96 18.50
C ALA A 290 -10.02 -8.48 17.32
N ALA A 291 -10.43 -8.21 16.06
CA ALA A 291 -9.65 -8.62 14.90
C ALA A 291 -8.34 -7.84 14.79
N ILE A 292 -8.34 -6.54 15.07
CA ILE A 292 -7.12 -5.73 15.09
C ILE A 292 -6.18 -6.22 16.21
N GLU A 293 -6.70 -6.44 17.43
CA GLU A 293 -5.93 -6.98 18.55
C GLU A 293 -5.30 -8.33 18.20
N GLN A 294 -6.08 -9.24 17.62
CA GLN A 294 -5.57 -10.55 17.19
C GLN A 294 -4.49 -10.46 16.12
N SER A 295 -4.60 -9.52 15.18
CA SER A 295 -3.58 -9.30 14.17
C SER A 295 -2.27 -8.81 14.80
N ILE A 296 -2.33 -7.86 15.75
CA ILE A 296 -1.16 -7.36 16.48
C ILE A 296 -0.50 -8.49 17.29
N VAL A 297 -1.29 -9.20 18.12
CA VAL A 297 -0.79 -10.33 18.93
C VAL A 297 -0.21 -11.43 18.05
N GLY A 298 -0.84 -11.71 16.89
CA GLY A 298 -0.36 -12.67 15.91
C GLY A 298 1.01 -12.30 15.36
N ALA A 299 1.21 -11.04 14.99
CA ALA A 299 2.48 -10.55 14.45
C ALA A 299 3.61 -10.58 15.49
N LEU A 300 3.32 -10.19 16.73
CA LEU A 300 4.29 -10.25 17.83
C LEU A 300 4.68 -11.69 18.15
N ARG A 301 3.71 -12.60 18.25
CA ARG A 301 3.95 -14.02 18.49
C ARG A 301 4.80 -14.65 17.37
N ASP A 302 4.53 -14.32 16.11
CA ASP A 302 5.28 -14.81 14.95
C ASP A 302 6.72 -14.28 14.95
N ALA A 303 6.92 -13.03 15.41
CA ALA A 303 8.24 -12.41 15.59
C ALA A 303 9.00 -12.92 16.84
N GLY A 304 8.31 -13.58 17.78
CA GLY A 304 8.87 -13.99 19.08
C GLY A 304 9.12 -12.83 20.04
N LEU A 305 8.29 -11.77 19.96
CA LEU A 305 8.46 -10.52 20.71
C LEU A 305 7.29 -10.26 21.67
N GLY A 306 7.56 -9.53 22.75
CA GLY A 306 6.58 -8.97 23.67
C GLY A 306 6.07 -7.59 23.22
N ALA A 307 4.94 -7.19 23.75
CA ALA A 307 4.35 -5.87 23.47
C ALA A 307 5.27 -4.71 23.92
N ASP A 308 6.02 -4.94 25.00
CA ASP A 308 6.95 -3.95 25.58
C ASP A 308 8.22 -3.72 24.72
N GLU A 309 8.49 -4.59 23.73
CA GLU A 309 9.62 -4.43 22.83
C GLU A 309 9.29 -3.51 21.63
N VAL A 310 7.99 -3.21 21.39
CA VAL A 310 7.56 -2.35 20.29
C VAL A 310 7.99 -0.90 20.54
N GLY A 311 8.67 -0.31 19.57
CA GLY A 311 9.12 1.09 19.60
C GLY A 311 8.07 2.06 19.09
N PHE A 312 7.31 1.68 18.06
CA PHE A 312 6.21 2.47 17.51
C PHE A 312 5.28 1.64 16.63
N VAL A 313 4.12 2.21 16.35
CA VAL A 313 3.14 1.67 15.41
C VAL A 313 2.95 2.66 14.25
N ALA A 314 3.09 2.18 13.02
CA ALA A 314 2.55 2.82 11.83
C ALA A 314 1.11 2.31 11.67
N ALA A 315 0.16 3.09 12.16
CA ALA A 315 -1.25 2.72 12.18
C ALA A 315 -1.93 2.94 10.83
N PHE A 316 -3.04 2.27 10.61
CA PHE A 316 -3.84 2.46 9.40
C PHE A 316 -4.47 3.84 9.35
N GLY A 317 -5.09 4.30 10.45
CA GLY A 317 -5.60 5.66 10.58
C GLY A 317 -6.46 6.10 9.39
N ARG A 318 -7.67 5.58 9.30
CA ARG A 318 -8.55 5.84 8.15
C ARG A 318 -9.01 7.29 8.05
N GLY A 319 -9.03 8.02 9.17
CA GLY A 319 -9.55 9.38 9.25
C GLY A 319 -11.07 9.44 9.47
N THR A 320 -11.74 8.30 9.65
CA THR A 320 -13.17 8.23 9.99
C THR A 320 -13.36 8.08 11.50
N ARG A 321 -14.49 8.54 12.03
CA ARG A 321 -14.70 8.54 13.49
C ARG A 321 -14.68 7.14 14.05
N THR A 322 -15.51 6.24 13.50
CA THR A 322 -15.69 4.89 14.03
C THR A 322 -14.44 4.01 13.83
N ALA A 323 -13.85 4.02 12.63
CA ALA A 323 -12.70 3.14 12.36
C ALA A 323 -11.47 3.54 13.20
N ASP A 324 -11.18 4.83 13.32
CA ASP A 324 -10.05 5.33 14.10
C ASP A 324 -10.23 5.04 15.61
N GLU A 325 -11.45 5.19 16.13
CA GLU A 325 -11.77 4.86 17.52
C GLU A 325 -11.54 3.37 17.83
N ILE A 326 -11.99 2.48 16.94
CA ILE A 326 -11.80 1.03 17.05
C ILE A 326 -10.32 0.67 17.04
N GLU A 327 -9.58 1.23 16.09
CA GLU A 327 -8.13 0.98 15.94
C GLU A 327 -7.35 1.52 17.15
N ALA A 328 -7.65 2.74 17.59
CA ALA A 328 -7.01 3.35 18.75
C ALA A 328 -7.20 2.50 20.02
N ARG A 329 -8.40 2.01 20.26
CA ARG A 329 -8.70 1.12 21.39
C ARG A 329 -7.95 -0.20 21.30
N ALA A 330 -7.86 -0.80 20.10
CA ALA A 330 -7.13 -2.05 19.90
C ALA A 330 -5.62 -1.88 20.15
N ILE A 331 -5.01 -0.82 19.61
CA ILE A 331 -3.60 -0.48 19.86
C ILE A 331 -3.36 -0.29 21.36
N ARG A 332 -4.18 0.51 22.02
CA ARG A 332 -4.06 0.78 23.46
C ARG A 332 -4.20 -0.48 24.31
N ALA A 333 -5.13 -1.36 23.98
CA ALA A 333 -5.39 -2.59 24.71
C ALA A 333 -4.21 -3.57 24.67
N VAL A 334 -3.53 -3.70 23.51
CA VAL A 334 -2.45 -4.67 23.34
C VAL A 334 -1.08 -4.08 23.68
N LEU A 335 -0.83 -2.82 23.29
CA LEU A 335 0.51 -2.22 23.31
C LEU A 335 0.69 -1.10 24.36
N GLY A 336 -0.39 -0.71 25.04
CA GLY A 336 -0.32 0.37 26.02
C GLY A 336 -0.05 1.74 25.40
N ASP A 337 0.92 2.47 25.93
CA ASP A 337 1.25 3.86 25.54
C ASP A 337 2.39 3.94 24.52
N VAL A 338 2.34 3.08 23.51
CA VAL A 338 3.32 3.07 22.41
C VAL A 338 3.12 4.29 21.52
N PRO A 339 4.20 4.92 20.98
CA PRO A 339 4.10 5.97 19.96
C PRO A 339 3.38 5.46 18.71
N VAL A 340 2.43 6.24 18.18
CA VAL A 340 1.65 5.93 16.98
C VAL A 340 1.83 7.03 15.94
N THR A 341 2.24 6.66 14.75
CA THR A 341 2.26 7.56 13.58
C THR A 341 1.37 7.02 12.47
N VAL A 342 0.88 7.90 11.61
CA VAL A 342 0.09 7.54 10.44
C VAL A 342 0.71 8.14 9.19
N PRO A 343 1.61 7.40 8.49
CA PRO A 343 2.26 7.90 7.26
C PRO A 343 1.23 8.26 6.18
N LYS A 344 0.10 7.58 6.14
CA LYS A 344 -1.03 7.87 5.25
C LYS A 344 -1.55 9.31 5.34
N SER A 345 -1.34 10.01 6.44
CA SER A 345 -1.69 11.44 6.56
C SER A 345 -1.00 12.32 5.52
N PHE A 346 0.11 11.85 4.95
CA PHE A 346 0.87 12.53 3.91
C PHE A 346 0.31 12.34 2.51
N TYR A 347 -0.30 11.18 2.19
CA TYR A 347 -0.60 10.78 0.82
C TYR A 347 -2.01 10.19 0.61
N GLY A 348 -2.79 10.05 1.66
CA GLY A 348 -4.14 9.49 1.60
C GLY A 348 -4.18 7.96 1.53
N ASN A 349 -5.37 7.39 1.37
CA ASN A 349 -5.56 5.95 1.21
C ASN A 349 -5.31 5.51 -0.24
N LEU A 350 -4.26 4.72 -0.42
CA LEU A 350 -3.81 4.19 -1.71
C LEU A 350 -4.42 2.80 -2.01
N GLY A 351 -5.45 2.39 -1.29
CA GLY A 351 -6.02 1.05 -1.42
C GLY A 351 -4.99 -0.04 -1.11
N SER A 352 -4.90 -1.05 -1.97
CA SER A 352 -3.96 -2.17 -1.82
C SER A 352 -2.48 -1.77 -1.88
N GLY A 353 -2.16 -0.58 -2.38
CA GLY A 353 -0.80 -0.01 -2.36
C GLY A 353 -0.40 0.58 -1.00
N GLY A 354 -1.38 1.01 -0.19
CA GLY A 354 -1.14 1.77 1.04
C GLY A 354 -0.21 1.06 2.02
N GLY A 355 -0.51 -0.19 2.36
CA GLY A 355 0.31 -0.96 3.30
C GLY A 355 1.76 -1.17 2.84
N ALA A 356 2.00 -1.27 1.52
CA ALA A 356 3.37 -1.34 0.99
C ALA A 356 4.12 -0.02 1.16
N VAL A 357 3.46 1.12 0.93
CA VAL A 357 4.04 2.46 1.15
C VAL A 357 4.30 2.69 2.64
N ASP A 358 3.38 2.28 3.52
CA ASP A 358 3.55 2.34 4.97
C ASP A 358 4.74 1.48 5.44
N VAL A 359 4.97 0.29 4.83
CA VAL A 359 6.15 -0.56 5.09
C VAL A 359 7.43 0.18 4.69
N VAL A 360 7.49 0.79 3.49
CA VAL A 360 8.67 1.56 3.05
C VAL A 360 8.93 2.73 4.01
N ALA A 361 7.90 3.51 4.36
CA ALA A 361 8.03 4.60 5.33
C ALA A 361 8.56 4.09 6.70
N THR A 362 8.07 2.92 7.15
CA THR A 362 8.49 2.31 8.42
C THR A 362 9.95 1.85 8.37
N VAL A 363 10.39 1.20 7.29
CA VAL A 363 11.81 0.82 7.12
C VAL A 363 12.71 2.06 7.15
N MET A 364 12.28 3.16 6.52
CA MET A 364 13.04 4.42 6.54
C MET A 364 13.11 5.03 7.95
N MET A 365 12.02 5.01 8.71
CA MET A 365 12.01 5.45 10.11
C MET A 365 12.95 4.61 10.99
N LEU A 366 12.98 3.29 10.77
CA LEU A 366 13.91 2.39 11.44
C LEU A 366 15.38 2.71 11.12
N GLN A 367 15.68 3.01 9.84
CA GLN A 367 17.05 3.36 9.40
C GLN A 367 17.51 4.72 9.86
N THR A 368 16.63 5.72 9.90
CA THR A 368 16.96 7.07 10.36
C THR A 368 16.88 7.24 11.87
N HIS A 369 16.41 6.22 12.58
CA HIS A 369 16.12 6.26 14.02
C HIS A 369 15.18 7.40 14.42
N GLN A 370 14.27 7.78 13.52
CA GLN A 370 13.33 8.89 13.74
C GLN A 370 11.91 8.49 13.30
N ILE A 371 10.93 8.74 14.16
CA ILE A 371 9.52 8.56 13.86
C ILE A 371 8.99 9.86 13.27
N VAL A 372 8.40 9.80 12.06
CA VAL A 372 7.76 10.96 11.42
C VAL A 372 6.43 11.27 12.09
N PRO A 373 5.98 12.54 12.08
CA PRO A 373 4.71 12.91 12.69
C PRO A 373 3.51 12.39 11.88
N THR A 374 2.36 12.38 12.52
CA THR A 374 1.07 12.33 11.86
C THR A 374 0.69 13.75 11.47
N LEU A 375 0.52 14.04 10.18
CA LEU A 375 0.13 15.36 9.73
C LEU A 375 -1.27 15.74 10.23
N ASN A 376 -1.48 17.04 10.44
CA ASN A 376 -2.77 17.65 10.82
C ASN A 376 -3.33 17.15 12.17
N TYR A 377 -2.50 16.56 13.02
CA TYR A 377 -2.89 16.19 14.38
C TYR A 377 -2.68 17.37 15.33
N GLU A 378 -3.73 18.16 15.57
CA GLU A 378 -3.71 19.38 16.37
C GLU A 378 -4.40 19.21 17.72
N GLN A 379 -5.53 18.49 17.74
CA GLN A 379 -6.34 18.26 18.92
C GLN A 379 -6.59 16.76 19.13
N SER A 380 -6.22 16.26 20.30
CA SER A 380 -6.50 14.86 20.69
C SER A 380 -8.00 14.62 20.81
N ASP A 381 -8.44 13.43 20.36
CA ASP A 381 -9.79 12.94 20.58
C ASP A 381 -9.79 11.95 21.79
N PRO A 382 -10.55 12.22 22.85
CA PRO A 382 -10.66 11.29 23.97
C PRO A 382 -11.19 9.89 23.60
N ALA A 383 -11.91 9.78 22.46
CA ALA A 383 -12.38 8.49 21.93
C ALA A 383 -11.24 7.66 21.30
N CYS A 384 -10.12 8.32 20.95
CA CYS A 384 -8.92 7.70 20.37
C CYS A 384 -7.76 7.70 21.38
N PRO A 385 -7.72 6.80 22.37
CA PRO A 385 -6.78 6.84 23.49
C PRO A 385 -5.38 6.31 23.11
N VAL A 386 -4.76 6.86 22.06
CA VAL A 386 -3.42 6.51 21.55
C VAL A 386 -2.47 7.67 21.66
N ASN A 387 -1.18 7.35 21.76
CA ASN A 387 -0.10 8.32 21.84
C ASN A 387 0.36 8.73 20.43
N VAL A 388 -0.39 9.62 19.78
CA VAL A 388 -0.11 10.06 18.41
C VAL A 388 1.13 10.95 18.39
N VAL A 389 2.06 10.63 17.51
CA VAL A 389 3.27 11.42 17.25
C VAL A 389 2.87 12.68 16.46
N ALA A 390 2.74 13.81 17.14
CA ALA A 390 2.40 15.11 16.55
C ALA A 390 3.62 15.88 16.02
N ARG A 391 4.83 15.51 16.42
CA ARG A 391 6.11 16.08 15.97
C ARG A 391 7.13 14.96 15.85
N ALA A 392 8.03 15.08 14.89
CA ALA A 392 9.10 14.10 14.72
C ALA A 392 9.85 13.82 16.03
N GLN A 393 10.06 12.57 16.36
CA GLN A 393 10.73 12.16 17.59
C GLN A 393 11.71 11.01 17.36
N LYS A 394 12.71 10.89 18.24
CA LYS A 394 13.71 9.84 18.17
C LYS A 394 13.10 8.48 18.47
N LEU A 395 13.48 7.48 17.70
CA LEU A 395 13.11 6.09 17.92
C LEU A 395 13.80 5.54 19.20
N ALA A 396 13.00 4.97 20.11
CA ALA A 396 13.51 4.41 21.35
C ALA A 396 13.91 2.93 21.23
N LYS A 397 13.20 2.16 20.41
CA LYS A 397 13.40 0.72 20.19
C LYS A 397 13.25 0.40 18.71
N PRO A 398 14.11 -0.45 18.12
CA PRO A 398 14.14 -0.70 16.66
C PRO A 398 13.07 -1.71 16.22
N VAL A 399 11.91 -1.75 16.86
CA VAL A 399 10.78 -2.64 16.51
C VAL A 399 9.57 -1.82 16.15
N ALA A 400 8.99 -2.09 15.00
CA ALA A 400 7.80 -1.40 14.50
C ALA A 400 6.71 -2.38 14.10
N LEU A 401 5.46 -2.01 14.31
CA LEU A 401 4.29 -2.65 13.72
C LEU A 401 3.69 -1.76 12.66
N VAL A 402 3.34 -2.33 11.52
CA VAL A 402 2.59 -1.67 10.44
C VAL A 402 1.22 -2.32 10.37
N LEU A 403 0.17 -1.54 10.54
CA LEU A 403 -1.21 -2.04 10.58
C LEU A 403 -1.95 -1.72 9.28
N SER A 404 -2.83 -2.62 8.88
CA SER A 404 -3.78 -2.40 7.80
C SER A 404 -5.10 -3.09 8.09
N GLN A 405 -6.20 -2.51 7.59
CA GLN A 405 -7.55 -3.03 7.80
C GLN A 405 -8.47 -2.66 6.65
N THR A 406 -9.50 -3.47 6.42
CA THR A 406 -10.50 -3.24 5.38
C THR A 406 -11.88 -2.97 5.97
N PRO A 407 -12.75 -2.25 5.25
CA PRO A 407 -14.16 -2.12 5.63
C PRO A 407 -14.91 -3.45 5.65
N MET A 408 -14.32 -4.50 5.06
CA MET A 408 -14.91 -5.84 5.00
C MET A 408 -14.64 -6.69 6.25
N GLY A 409 -13.79 -6.19 7.18
CA GLY A 409 -13.51 -6.86 8.45
C GLY A 409 -12.16 -7.58 8.54
N GLN A 410 -11.29 -7.48 7.53
CA GLN A 410 -9.93 -8.00 7.63
C GLN A 410 -9.04 -7.01 8.37
N ALA A 411 -8.15 -7.54 9.22
CA ALA A 411 -7.04 -6.82 9.84
C ALA A 411 -5.73 -7.57 9.60
N ALA A 412 -4.66 -6.84 9.37
CA ALA A 412 -3.31 -7.39 9.20
C ALA A 412 -2.28 -6.50 9.90
N ALA A 413 -1.25 -7.15 10.46
CA ALA A 413 -0.11 -6.50 11.08
C ALA A 413 1.19 -7.11 10.57
N VAL A 414 2.17 -6.27 10.28
CA VAL A 414 3.55 -6.65 9.91
C VAL A 414 4.47 -6.14 11.00
N CYS A 415 5.35 -7.02 11.52
CA CYS A 415 6.39 -6.65 12.47
C CYS A 415 7.73 -6.52 11.72
N LEU A 416 8.34 -5.33 11.82
CA LEU A 416 9.63 -5.01 11.25
C LEU A 416 10.64 -4.71 12.36
N ILE A 417 11.88 -5.14 12.17
CA ILE A 417 12.98 -4.84 13.11
C ILE A 417 14.11 -4.16 12.35
N GLY A 418 14.53 -3.00 12.83
CA GLY A 418 15.70 -2.28 12.30
C GLY A 418 17.00 -3.05 12.53
N GLU A 419 17.92 -2.95 11.59
CA GLU A 419 19.29 -3.44 11.76
C GLU A 419 20.12 -2.43 12.57
N ALA A 420 21.01 -2.96 13.40
CA ALA A 420 21.87 -2.15 14.28
C ALA A 420 22.99 -1.45 13.49
#